data_c9036a8f7b4bf5c86879eb03c50e6cae
#
_entry.id   c9036a8f7b4bf5c86879eb03c50e6cae
#
_cell.length_a   1.000
_cell.length_b   1.000
_cell.length_c   1.000
_cell.angle_alpha   90.00
_cell.angle_beta   90.00
_cell.angle_gamma   90.00
#
_symmetry.space_group_name_H-M   'P 1'
#
loop_
_entity.id
_entity.type
_entity.pdbx_description
1 polymer ?
#
loop_
_entity_poly.entity_id
_entity_poly.type
_entity_poly.pdbx_seq_one_letter_code
_entity_poly.pdbx_strand_id
1 'polypeptide(L)'
;MILPPIFMPSQTRITILIRVPEGIENNAFNIFMSKSSPPNVLDAYQKQFDTDFRNFLELRSEELVQGGCMVLTTVGRSTADPTSEDCCMIWELLAQSLHDMVKEGLIQESGFNSFNMPSYHPCEDEVRNVIQNEGSFSLDALNVFQVNWDPQDTDYANMTGYDEYSLVHGKNTANTIRAALEPLLTSHFGNSIIDIVFNKFEKHVALHLTGKRTRFFNIVMSLSRK
;
A
#
# COMPACT_ATOMS: atom_id res chain seq x y z
N MET A 1 -42.46 2.52 -15.93
CA MET A 1 -41.44 3.33 -15.23
C MET A 1 -40.20 2.46 -15.15
N ILE A 2 -39.29 2.61 -16.12
CA ILE A 2 -38.10 1.80 -16.25
C ILE A 2 -37.01 2.54 -15.44
N LEU A 3 -36.53 1.91 -14.35
CA LEU A 3 -35.41 2.42 -13.60
C LEU A 3 -34.16 2.39 -14.50
N PRO A 4 -33.36 3.47 -14.54
CA PRO A 4 -32.11 3.44 -15.28
C PRO A 4 -31.14 2.41 -14.66
N PRO A 5 -30.26 1.80 -15.47
CA PRO A 5 -29.30 0.83 -14.98
C PRO A 5 -28.43 1.48 -13.92
N ILE A 6 -28.37 0.85 -12.75
CA ILE A 6 -27.44 1.20 -11.69
C ILE A 6 -26.04 0.92 -12.26
N PHE A 7 -25.34 1.99 -12.64
CA PHE A 7 -23.92 1.91 -12.95
C PHE A 7 -23.20 1.50 -11.66
N MET A 8 -22.82 0.23 -11.54
CA MET A 8 -21.86 -0.16 -10.51
C MET A 8 -20.54 0.50 -10.86
N PRO A 9 -20.02 1.41 -10.02
CA PRO A 9 -18.70 1.97 -10.28
C PRO A 9 -17.70 0.82 -10.20
N SER A 10 -16.87 0.66 -11.22
CA SER A 10 -15.71 -0.22 -11.17
C SER A 10 -14.89 0.16 -9.92
N GLN A 11 -14.71 -0.77 -9.00
CA GLN A 11 -13.86 -0.55 -7.82
C GLN A 11 -12.41 -0.42 -8.31
N THR A 12 -11.99 0.80 -8.52
CA THR A 12 -10.59 1.09 -8.82
C THR A 12 -9.84 1.18 -7.50
N ARG A 13 -9.07 0.16 -7.17
CA ARG A 13 -8.04 0.25 -6.12
C ARG A 13 -6.99 1.25 -6.61
N ILE A 14 -6.94 2.41 -6.01
CA ILE A 14 -5.96 3.43 -6.35
C ILE A 14 -4.78 3.28 -5.39
N THR A 15 -3.67 2.75 -5.89
CA THR A 15 -2.36 2.98 -5.30
C THR A 15 -1.94 4.36 -5.79
N ILE A 16 -1.99 5.37 -4.91
CA ILE A 16 -1.91 6.77 -5.31
C ILE A 16 -0.46 7.24 -5.30
N LEU A 17 0.42 6.60 -6.04
CA LEU A 17 1.65 7.23 -6.54
C LEU A 17 1.87 6.81 -7.98
N ILE A 18 2.10 7.80 -8.83
CA ILE A 18 2.41 7.58 -10.24
C ILE A 18 3.87 7.14 -10.39
N ARG A 19 4.75 7.58 -9.47
CA ARG A 19 6.19 7.30 -9.49
C ARG A 19 6.79 7.34 -8.09
N VAL A 20 7.98 6.78 -7.97
CA VAL A 20 8.83 6.92 -6.77
C VAL A 20 9.20 8.41 -6.62
N PRO A 21 9.14 8.99 -5.41
CA PRO A 21 9.58 10.35 -5.16
C PRO A 21 11.06 10.58 -5.51
N GLU A 22 11.40 11.78 -5.93
CA GLU A 22 12.78 12.19 -6.16
C GLU A 22 13.46 12.60 -4.84
N GLY A 23 14.79 12.46 -4.75
CA GLY A 23 15.57 12.89 -3.59
C GLY A 23 15.51 11.93 -2.40
N ILE A 24 15.25 10.64 -2.65
CA ILE A 24 15.18 9.60 -1.61
C ILE A 24 16.31 8.57 -1.73
N GLU A 25 17.40 8.89 -2.42
CA GLU A 25 18.54 7.98 -2.66
C GLU A 25 19.22 7.55 -1.36
N ASN A 26 18.99 8.29 -0.28
CA ASN A 26 19.49 7.98 1.07
C ASN A 26 18.57 7.05 1.89
N ASN A 27 17.51 6.49 1.28
CA ASN A 27 16.62 5.50 1.93
C ASN A 27 17.25 4.10 1.97
N ALA A 28 18.55 4.01 2.24
CA ALA A 28 19.31 2.78 2.22
C ALA A 28 18.70 1.70 3.14
N PHE A 29 18.74 0.45 2.67
CA PHE A 29 18.17 -0.73 3.34
C PHE A 29 16.65 -0.72 3.57
N ASN A 30 15.93 0.24 2.99
CA ASN A 30 14.48 0.30 2.98
C ASN A 30 13.97 0.30 1.53
N ILE A 31 12.80 -0.29 1.32
CA ILE A 31 12.09 -0.24 0.03
C ILE A 31 10.87 0.68 0.07
N PHE A 32 10.59 1.22 1.23
CA PHE A 32 9.45 2.09 1.54
C PHE A 32 9.81 2.98 2.72
N MET A 33 8.88 3.77 3.21
CA MET A 33 9.04 4.50 4.48
C MET A 33 9.17 3.51 5.63
N SER A 34 10.04 3.82 6.57
CA SER A 34 10.25 3.05 7.81
C SER A 34 10.73 3.95 8.95
N LYS A 35 10.81 3.41 10.15
CA LYS A 35 11.36 4.12 11.30
C LYS A 35 12.84 4.51 11.13
N SER A 36 13.57 3.82 10.26
CA SER A 36 14.96 4.13 9.93
C SER A 36 15.11 5.09 8.75
N SER A 37 14.02 5.42 8.06
CA SER A 37 14.08 6.35 6.93
C SER A 37 14.42 7.77 7.39
N PRO A 38 15.31 8.46 6.69
CA PRO A 38 15.59 9.88 6.95
C PRO A 38 14.36 10.77 6.77
N PRO A 39 14.23 11.89 7.48
CA PRO A 39 13.06 12.79 7.40
C PRO A 39 12.73 13.26 5.98
N ASN A 40 13.76 13.57 5.15
CA ASN A 40 13.55 13.99 3.77
C ASN A 40 12.84 12.91 2.93
N VAL A 41 13.01 11.63 3.25
CA VAL A 41 12.31 10.52 2.57
C VAL A 41 10.82 10.57 2.89
N LEU A 42 10.46 10.72 4.17
CA LEU A 42 9.07 10.81 4.61
C LEU A 42 8.37 12.01 3.97
N ASP A 43 9.04 13.16 4.00
CA ASP A 43 8.54 14.42 3.38
C ASP A 43 8.36 14.28 1.86
N ALA A 44 9.30 13.61 1.18
CA ALA A 44 9.22 13.39 -0.26
C ALA A 44 8.03 12.50 -0.65
N TYR A 45 7.80 11.42 0.07
CA TYR A 45 6.64 10.55 -0.13
C TYR A 45 5.31 11.28 0.11
N GLN A 46 5.21 12.03 1.20
CA GLN A 46 4.01 12.80 1.53
C GLN A 46 3.72 13.86 0.46
N LYS A 47 4.73 14.60 0.03
CA LYS A 47 4.62 15.63 -1.01
C LYS A 47 4.22 15.05 -2.36
N GLN A 48 4.77 13.89 -2.73
CA GLN A 48 4.40 13.20 -3.95
C GLN A 48 2.92 12.77 -3.90
N PHE A 49 2.47 12.19 -2.77
CA PHE A 49 1.07 11.84 -2.58
C PHE A 49 0.14 13.05 -2.72
N ASP A 50 0.44 14.16 -2.04
CA ASP A 50 -0.36 15.39 -2.10
C ASP A 50 -0.50 15.89 -3.55
N THR A 51 0.59 15.86 -4.30
CA THR A 51 0.62 16.26 -5.71
C THR A 51 -0.20 15.31 -6.59
N ASP A 52 0.03 14.01 -6.47
CA ASP A 52 -0.60 13.02 -7.34
C ASP A 52 -2.11 12.92 -7.06
N PHE A 53 -2.51 12.97 -5.78
CA PHE A 53 -3.92 12.90 -5.42
C PHE A 53 -4.67 14.18 -5.82
N ARG A 54 -4.06 15.35 -5.69
CA ARG A 54 -4.62 16.62 -6.18
C ARG A 54 -4.83 16.56 -7.71
N ASN A 55 -3.81 16.18 -8.46
CA ASN A 55 -3.90 16.03 -9.92
C ASN A 55 -4.97 15.01 -10.33
N PHE A 56 -5.08 13.90 -9.58
CA PHE A 56 -6.13 12.92 -9.82
C PHE A 56 -7.53 13.54 -9.65
N LEU A 57 -7.76 14.27 -8.56
CA LEU A 57 -9.06 14.92 -8.31
C LEU A 57 -9.37 15.97 -9.40
N GLU A 58 -8.41 16.79 -9.77
CA GLU A 58 -8.54 17.78 -10.85
C GLU A 58 -9.01 17.10 -12.15
N LEU A 59 -8.32 16.06 -12.61
CA LEU A 59 -8.68 15.32 -13.81
C LEU A 59 -10.06 14.66 -13.68
N ARG A 60 -10.42 14.09 -12.53
CA ARG A 60 -11.77 13.52 -12.32
C ARG A 60 -12.85 14.62 -12.34
N SER A 61 -12.54 15.83 -11.89
CA SER A 61 -13.49 16.94 -11.93
C SER A 61 -13.85 17.36 -13.37
N GLU A 62 -12.93 17.19 -14.32
CA GLU A 62 -13.17 17.46 -15.74
C GLU A 62 -14.05 16.39 -16.40
N GLU A 63 -13.97 15.14 -15.92
CA GLU A 63 -14.71 14.01 -16.50
C GLU A 63 -16.12 13.85 -15.94
N LEU A 64 -16.35 14.28 -14.70
CA LEU A 64 -17.63 14.14 -14.03
C LEU A 64 -18.52 15.37 -14.29
N VAL A 65 -19.80 15.15 -14.48
CA VAL A 65 -20.79 16.25 -14.51
C VAL A 65 -20.97 16.83 -13.11
N GLN A 66 -21.45 18.08 -13.02
CA GLN A 66 -21.81 18.69 -11.74
C GLN A 66 -22.82 17.82 -10.98
N GLY A 67 -22.59 17.60 -9.70
CA GLY A 67 -23.36 16.67 -8.87
C GLY A 67 -23.05 15.18 -9.11
N GLY A 68 -22.16 14.85 -10.04
CA GLY A 68 -21.69 13.47 -10.25
C GLY A 68 -20.94 12.94 -9.04
N CYS A 69 -21.12 11.66 -8.72
CA CYS A 69 -20.55 11.02 -7.54
C CYS A 69 -19.41 10.08 -7.90
N MET A 70 -18.42 9.99 -7.00
CA MET A 70 -17.29 9.09 -7.11
C MET A 70 -17.04 8.42 -5.75
N VAL A 71 -16.79 7.10 -5.77
CA VAL A 71 -16.36 6.36 -4.58
C VAL A 71 -14.94 5.88 -4.79
N LEU A 72 -14.05 6.23 -3.87
CA LEU A 72 -12.65 5.83 -3.88
C LEU A 72 -12.33 4.96 -2.68
N THR A 73 -11.50 3.95 -2.89
CA THR A 73 -10.94 3.12 -1.82
C THR A 73 -9.42 3.11 -1.95
N THR A 74 -8.73 3.40 -0.86
CA THR A 74 -7.26 3.33 -0.79
C THR A 74 -6.82 2.62 0.46
N VAL A 75 -5.65 1.98 0.39
CA VAL A 75 -4.93 1.56 1.59
C VAL A 75 -4.42 2.82 2.27
N GLY A 76 -4.59 2.90 3.57
CA GLY A 76 -4.15 4.02 4.39
C GLY A 76 -3.45 3.53 5.65
N ARG A 77 -3.32 4.43 6.62
CA ARG A 77 -2.80 4.15 7.96
C ARG A 77 -3.69 4.76 9.04
N SER A 78 -3.63 4.18 10.23
CA SER A 78 -4.53 4.55 11.34
C SER A 78 -4.08 5.80 12.11
N THR A 79 -2.84 6.25 11.91
CA THR A 79 -2.22 7.35 12.67
C THR A 79 -1.57 8.36 11.74
N ALA A 80 -1.24 9.54 12.27
CA ALA A 80 -0.47 10.55 11.54
C ALA A 80 1.00 10.13 11.27
N ASP A 81 1.54 9.18 12.06
CA ASP A 81 2.89 8.68 11.88
C ASP A 81 3.00 7.83 10.59
N PRO A 82 3.74 8.29 9.56
CA PRO A 82 3.90 7.57 8.30
C PRO A 82 4.76 6.32 8.42
N THR A 83 5.39 6.08 9.57
CA THR A 83 6.20 4.89 9.88
C THR A 83 5.47 3.91 10.79
N SER A 84 4.15 4.07 10.97
CA SER A 84 3.33 3.19 11.79
C SER A 84 3.34 1.76 11.25
N GLU A 85 3.17 0.81 12.15
CA GLU A 85 3.28 -0.62 11.84
C GLU A 85 2.22 -1.10 10.84
N ASP A 86 0.99 -0.59 10.95
CA ASP A 86 -0.10 -0.89 10.01
C ASP A 86 0.16 -0.38 8.58
N CYS A 87 1.04 0.62 8.45
CA CYS A 87 1.51 1.14 7.17
C CYS A 87 2.67 0.32 6.60
N CYS A 88 3.70 0.06 7.43
CA CYS A 88 5.02 -0.24 6.92
C CYS A 88 5.44 -1.70 7.07
N MET A 89 4.86 -2.45 8.02
CA MET A 89 5.33 -3.80 8.36
C MET A 89 5.39 -4.76 7.17
N ILE A 90 4.38 -4.79 6.31
CA ILE A 90 4.37 -5.68 5.14
C ILE A 90 5.56 -5.41 4.20
N TRP A 91 5.93 -4.13 4.05
CA TRP A 91 7.05 -3.69 3.23
C TRP A 91 8.40 -3.95 3.90
N GLU A 92 8.45 -3.83 5.24
CA GLU A 92 9.64 -4.19 6.02
C GLU A 92 9.95 -5.69 5.89
N LEU A 93 8.94 -6.56 5.92
CA LEU A 93 9.12 -8.00 5.71
C LEU A 93 9.61 -8.32 4.28
N LEU A 94 9.12 -7.60 3.27
CA LEU A 94 9.62 -7.73 1.91
C LEU A 94 11.06 -7.21 1.78
N ALA A 95 11.38 -6.08 2.42
CA ALA A 95 12.74 -5.55 2.48
C ALA A 95 13.71 -6.54 3.15
N GLN A 96 13.30 -7.19 4.24
CA GLN A 96 14.08 -8.25 4.89
C GLN A 96 14.35 -9.41 3.93
N SER A 97 13.36 -9.82 3.15
CA SER A 97 13.51 -10.88 2.15
C SER A 97 14.54 -10.54 1.07
N LEU A 98 14.50 -9.31 0.58
CA LEU A 98 15.50 -8.80 -0.37
C LEU A 98 16.89 -8.67 0.27
N HIS A 99 16.96 -8.20 1.52
CA HIS A 99 18.22 -8.08 2.26
C HIS A 99 18.87 -9.45 2.50
N ASP A 100 18.10 -10.50 2.79
CA ASP A 100 18.63 -11.87 2.88
C ASP A 100 19.23 -12.33 1.54
N MET A 101 18.62 -11.93 0.41
CA MET A 101 19.18 -12.22 -0.91
C MET A 101 20.47 -11.46 -1.21
N VAL A 102 20.63 -10.23 -0.68
CA VAL A 102 21.91 -9.50 -0.74
C VAL A 102 22.98 -10.27 0.03
N LYS A 103 22.68 -10.72 1.26
CA LYS A 103 23.64 -11.51 2.09
C LYS A 103 24.05 -12.83 1.43
N GLU A 104 23.15 -13.44 0.68
CA GLU A 104 23.40 -14.68 -0.07
C GLU A 104 24.08 -14.44 -1.43
N GLY A 105 24.30 -13.17 -1.82
CA GLY A 105 24.94 -12.80 -3.09
C GLY A 105 24.04 -13.01 -4.32
N LEU A 106 22.72 -13.15 -4.13
CA LEU A 106 21.76 -13.37 -5.21
C LEU A 106 21.36 -12.07 -5.90
N ILE A 107 21.41 -10.95 -5.20
CA ILE A 107 21.22 -9.60 -5.74
C ILE A 107 22.31 -8.67 -5.24
N GLN A 108 22.61 -7.63 -6.02
CA GLN A 108 23.61 -6.63 -5.60
C GLN A 108 23.00 -5.67 -4.59
N GLU A 109 23.78 -5.25 -3.58
CA GLU A 109 23.37 -4.27 -2.59
C GLU A 109 22.98 -2.94 -3.22
N SER A 110 23.69 -2.51 -4.26
CA SER A 110 23.33 -1.30 -5.02
C SER A 110 21.96 -1.38 -5.67
N GLY A 111 21.58 -2.56 -6.18
CA GLY A 111 20.25 -2.81 -6.71
C GLY A 111 19.18 -2.73 -5.63
N PHE A 112 19.45 -3.31 -4.44
CA PHE A 112 18.55 -3.20 -3.31
C PHE A 112 18.36 -1.75 -2.84
N ASN A 113 19.45 -1.01 -2.66
CA ASN A 113 19.40 0.39 -2.19
C ASN A 113 18.77 1.36 -3.19
N SER A 114 18.70 1.01 -4.47
CA SER A 114 18.04 1.83 -5.50
C SER A 114 16.56 1.49 -5.71
N PHE A 115 16.06 0.40 -5.09
CA PHE A 115 14.66 0.01 -5.21
C PHE A 115 13.81 0.70 -4.15
N ASN A 116 12.80 1.44 -4.58
CA ASN A 116 11.80 2.02 -3.69
C ASN A 116 10.40 1.81 -4.28
N MET A 117 9.43 1.61 -3.40
CA MET A 117 8.03 1.37 -3.76
C MET A 117 7.33 2.67 -4.13
N PRO A 118 6.66 2.75 -5.31
CA PRO A 118 5.82 3.89 -5.68
C PRO A 118 4.45 3.78 -5.00
N SER A 119 4.42 3.86 -3.68
CA SER A 119 3.21 3.73 -2.87
C SER A 119 3.19 4.75 -1.75
N TYR A 120 2.00 5.13 -1.30
CA TYR A 120 1.79 5.93 -0.09
C TYR A 120 0.50 5.48 0.59
N HIS A 121 0.53 5.40 1.90
CA HIS A 121 -0.63 5.06 2.71
C HIS A 121 -1.04 6.28 3.52
N PRO A 122 -2.00 7.10 3.03
CA PRO A 122 -2.42 8.32 3.72
C PRO A 122 -3.16 7.99 5.02
N CYS A 123 -3.14 8.93 5.98
CA CYS A 123 -4.12 8.96 7.06
C CYS A 123 -5.36 9.77 6.66
N GLU A 124 -6.42 9.69 7.46
CA GLU A 124 -7.68 10.38 7.18
C GLU A 124 -7.51 11.89 7.00
N ASP A 125 -6.72 12.53 7.86
CA ASP A 125 -6.51 13.97 7.83
C ASP A 125 -5.81 14.43 6.56
N GLU A 126 -4.84 13.67 6.06
CA GLU A 126 -4.17 13.98 4.79
C GLU A 126 -5.16 13.93 3.63
N VAL A 127 -5.99 12.89 3.58
CA VAL A 127 -7.03 12.75 2.54
C VAL A 127 -8.01 13.92 2.59
N ARG A 128 -8.52 14.27 3.76
CA ARG A 128 -9.45 15.39 3.96
C ARG A 128 -8.82 16.71 3.51
N ASN A 129 -7.56 16.94 3.91
CA ASN A 129 -6.84 18.17 3.58
C ASN A 129 -6.65 18.32 2.07
N VAL A 130 -6.27 17.25 1.35
CA VAL A 130 -6.11 17.32 -0.12
C VAL A 130 -7.43 17.62 -0.79
N ILE A 131 -8.52 16.92 -0.44
CA ILE A 131 -9.86 17.14 -1.03
C ILE A 131 -10.36 18.55 -0.76
N GLN A 132 -10.20 19.04 0.47
CA GLN A 132 -10.61 20.40 0.85
C GLN A 132 -9.83 21.47 0.10
N ASN A 133 -8.51 21.30 -0.01
CA ASN A 133 -7.62 22.29 -0.64
C ASN A 133 -7.72 22.27 -2.17
N GLU A 134 -7.98 21.12 -2.79
CA GLU A 134 -8.21 21.01 -4.24
C GLU A 134 -9.53 21.68 -4.62
N GLY A 135 -10.62 21.41 -3.90
CA GLY A 135 -11.82 22.21 -3.89
C GLY A 135 -12.91 21.80 -4.89
N SER A 136 -12.66 20.97 -5.91
CA SER A 136 -13.64 20.57 -6.94
C SER A 136 -14.69 19.58 -6.43
N PHE A 137 -14.43 18.92 -5.30
CA PHE A 137 -15.32 17.93 -4.71
C PHE A 137 -15.76 18.30 -3.30
N SER A 138 -16.97 17.87 -2.95
CA SER A 138 -17.41 17.75 -1.56
C SER A 138 -17.11 16.34 -1.07
N LEU A 139 -16.59 16.21 0.13
CA LEU A 139 -16.45 14.92 0.81
C LEU A 139 -17.75 14.61 1.54
N ASP A 140 -18.58 13.72 0.97
CA ASP A 140 -19.89 13.37 1.51
C ASP A 140 -19.79 12.40 2.68
N ALA A 141 -18.90 11.41 2.54
CA ALA A 141 -18.62 10.43 3.58
C ALA A 141 -17.16 9.96 3.51
N LEU A 142 -16.58 9.67 4.67
CA LEU A 142 -15.31 8.97 4.80
C LEU A 142 -15.47 7.91 5.89
N ASN A 143 -15.19 6.68 5.52
CA ASN A 143 -15.25 5.53 6.43
C ASN A 143 -13.93 4.79 6.38
N VAL A 144 -13.55 4.19 7.50
CA VAL A 144 -12.36 3.36 7.62
C VAL A 144 -12.74 1.96 8.05
N PHE A 145 -12.02 0.97 7.55
CA PHE A 145 -12.17 -0.41 7.96
C PHE A 145 -10.84 -1.15 7.83
N GLN A 146 -10.71 -2.24 8.56
CA GLN A 146 -9.53 -3.08 8.52
C GLN A 146 -9.83 -4.39 7.81
N VAL A 147 -8.85 -4.86 7.03
CA VAL A 147 -8.89 -6.15 6.35
C VAL A 147 -7.63 -6.92 6.72
N ASN A 148 -7.75 -8.20 7.05
CA ASN A 148 -6.59 -9.06 7.28
C ASN A 148 -5.69 -9.08 6.04
N TRP A 149 -4.39 -9.26 6.24
CA TRP A 149 -3.45 -9.40 5.13
C TRP A 149 -3.83 -10.54 4.20
N ASP A 150 -4.29 -11.66 4.77
CA ASP A 150 -4.97 -12.70 4.00
C ASP A 150 -6.49 -12.47 4.02
N PRO A 151 -7.12 -12.16 2.86
CA PRO A 151 -8.57 -11.97 2.78
C PRO A 151 -9.40 -13.22 3.11
N GLN A 152 -8.77 -14.40 3.08
CA GLN A 152 -9.41 -15.68 3.41
C GLN A 152 -9.33 -16.01 4.91
N ASP A 153 -8.60 -15.20 5.69
CA ASP A 153 -8.52 -15.36 7.15
C ASP A 153 -9.84 -14.92 7.80
N THR A 154 -10.71 -15.87 8.05
CA THR A 154 -11.99 -15.70 8.74
C THR A 154 -11.93 -16.05 10.22
N ASP A 155 -10.85 -16.68 10.69
CA ASP A 155 -10.73 -17.22 12.04
C ASP A 155 -10.06 -16.22 12.99
N TYR A 156 -10.87 -15.37 13.60
CA TYR A 156 -10.41 -14.33 14.53
C TYR A 156 -10.04 -14.82 15.93
N ALA A 157 -10.45 -16.03 16.32
CA ALA A 157 -10.64 -16.28 17.74
C ALA A 157 -9.54 -17.10 18.45
N ASN A 158 -8.86 -18.07 17.82
CA ASN A 158 -8.31 -19.16 18.62
C ASN A 158 -6.89 -19.68 18.28
N MET A 159 -6.07 -18.99 17.48
CA MET A 159 -4.79 -19.58 17.09
C MET A 159 -3.60 -18.77 17.57
N THR A 160 -2.81 -19.36 18.46
CA THR A 160 -1.53 -18.85 18.96
C THR A 160 -0.46 -19.90 18.68
N GLY A 161 0.61 -19.49 18.00
CA GLY A 161 1.78 -20.35 17.77
C GLY A 161 2.20 -20.44 16.30
N TYR A 162 3.38 -20.99 16.05
CA TYR A 162 3.88 -21.34 14.72
C TYR A 162 3.23 -22.67 14.32
N ASP A 163 2.10 -22.59 13.71
CA ASP A 163 1.24 -23.70 13.33
C ASP A 163 0.88 -23.65 11.85
N GLU A 164 0.09 -24.61 11.41
CA GLU A 164 -0.44 -24.68 10.06
C GLU A 164 -1.13 -23.37 9.62
N TYR A 165 -1.74 -22.65 10.57
CA TYR A 165 -2.39 -21.36 10.35
C TYR A 165 -1.39 -20.30 9.83
N SER A 166 -0.29 -20.06 10.54
CA SER A 166 0.71 -19.05 10.15
C SER A 166 1.30 -19.36 8.78
N LEU A 167 1.53 -20.63 8.47
CA LEU A 167 2.06 -21.06 7.18
C LEU A 167 1.07 -20.81 6.04
N VAL A 168 -0.21 -21.19 6.22
CA VAL A 168 -1.24 -20.99 5.19
C VAL A 168 -1.48 -19.50 4.93
N HIS A 169 -1.66 -18.70 5.99
CA HIS A 169 -1.92 -17.27 5.84
C HIS A 169 -0.68 -16.48 5.40
N GLY A 170 0.50 -16.92 5.79
CA GLY A 170 1.76 -16.39 5.26
C GLY A 170 1.88 -16.57 3.75
N LYS A 171 1.58 -17.78 3.27
CA LYS A 171 1.56 -18.10 1.83
C LYS A 171 0.51 -17.30 1.06
N ASN A 172 -0.72 -17.23 1.57
CA ASN A 172 -1.81 -16.49 0.92
C ASN A 172 -1.49 -15.00 0.84
N THR A 173 -0.96 -14.42 1.91
CA THR A 173 -0.48 -13.03 1.94
C THR A 173 0.63 -12.81 0.92
N ALA A 174 1.63 -13.69 0.88
CA ALA A 174 2.73 -13.61 -0.07
C ALA A 174 2.23 -13.68 -1.52
N ASN A 175 1.28 -14.56 -1.83
CA ASN A 175 0.68 -14.66 -3.16
C ASN A 175 -0.10 -13.40 -3.55
N THR A 176 -0.82 -12.79 -2.60
CA THR A 176 -1.56 -11.53 -2.83
C THR A 176 -0.60 -10.38 -3.15
N ILE A 177 0.48 -10.26 -2.39
CA ILE A 177 1.52 -9.24 -2.62
C ILE A 177 2.28 -9.52 -3.92
N ARG A 178 2.58 -10.78 -4.21
CA ARG A 178 3.20 -11.21 -5.47
C ARG A 178 2.38 -10.75 -6.68
N ALA A 179 1.09 -11.01 -6.68
CA ALA A 179 0.21 -10.63 -7.79
C ALA A 179 0.24 -9.12 -8.08
N ALA A 180 0.50 -8.29 -7.06
CA ALA A 180 0.61 -6.84 -7.21
C ALA A 180 2.02 -6.37 -7.61
N LEU A 181 3.07 -7.00 -7.09
CA LEU A 181 4.44 -6.47 -7.16
C LEU A 181 5.38 -7.21 -8.11
N GLU A 182 5.03 -8.40 -8.58
CA GLU A 182 5.88 -9.18 -9.47
C GLU A 182 6.36 -8.38 -10.70
N PRO A 183 5.50 -7.60 -11.40
CA PRO A 183 5.97 -6.80 -12.54
C PRO A 183 7.01 -5.73 -12.14
N LEU A 184 6.83 -5.09 -10.98
CA LEU A 184 7.73 -4.06 -10.48
C LEU A 184 9.09 -4.66 -10.09
N LEU A 185 9.08 -5.76 -9.32
CA LEU A 185 10.31 -6.46 -8.92
C LEU A 185 11.04 -7.08 -10.12
N THR A 186 10.31 -7.66 -11.06
CA THR A 186 10.88 -8.21 -12.30
C THR A 186 11.57 -7.13 -13.13
N SER A 187 10.94 -5.96 -13.24
CA SER A 187 11.50 -4.82 -13.98
C SER A 187 12.82 -4.32 -13.38
N HIS A 188 12.95 -4.37 -12.05
CA HIS A 188 14.13 -3.84 -11.35
C HIS A 188 15.23 -4.88 -11.14
N PHE A 189 14.88 -6.11 -10.73
CA PHE A 189 15.84 -7.15 -10.35
C PHE A 189 15.97 -8.29 -11.36
N GLY A 190 15.09 -8.35 -12.36
CA GLY A 190 15.01 -9.47 -13.30
C GLY A 190 14.12 -10.61 -12.81
N ASN A 191 13.73 -11.48 -13.74
CA ASN A 191 12.77 -12.55 -13.46
C ASN A 191 13.33 -13.68 -12.59
N SER A 192 14.64 -13.90 -12.60
CA SER A 192 15.29 -15.03 -11.90
C SER A 192 15.16 -14.98 -10.38
N ILE A 193 14.89 -13.81 -9.80
CA ILE A 193 14.81 -13.64 -8.35
C ILE A 193 13.39 -13.82 -7.78
N ILE A 194 12.38 -13.81 -8.63
CA ILE A 194 10.97 -13.66 -8.20
C ILE A 194 10.54 -14.79 -7.28
N ASP A 195 10.74 -16.04 -7.69
CA ASP A 195 10.35 -17.18 -6.85
C ASP A 195 11.14 -17.22 -5.52
N ILE A 196 12.40 -16.81 -5.56
CA ILE A 196 13.26 -16.81 -4.38
C ILE A 196 12.79 -15.74 -3.37
N VAL A 197 12.54 -14.52 -3.83
CA VAL A 197 12.12 -13.44 -2.93
C VAL A 197 10.76 -13.74 -2.30
N PHE A 198 9.78 -14.26 -3.07
CA PHE A 198 8.47 -14.57 -2.52
C PHE A 198 8.46 -15.79 -1.61
N ASN A 199 9.32 -16.80 -1.84
CA ASN A 199 9.53 -17.90 -0.90
C ASN A 199 10.13 -17.43 0.44
N LYS A 200 11.02 -16.43 0.42
CA LYS A 200 11.56 -15.83 1.64
C LYS A 200 10.50 -14.97 2.33
N PHE A 201 9.80 -14.17 1.56
CA PHE A 201 8.74 -13.29 2.05
C PHE A 201 7.60 -14.08 2.73
N GLU A 202 7.16 -15.20 2.15
CA GLU A 202 6.21 -16.13 2.77
C GLU A 202 6.65 -16.53 4.19
N LYS A 203 7.93 -16.89 4.35
CA LYS A 203 8.49 -17.30 5.66
C LYS A 203 8.53 -16.14 6.66
N HIS A 204 8.94 -14.94 6.22
CA HIS A 204 8.94 -13.77 7.09
C HIS A 204 7.53 -13.38 7.52
N VAL A 205 6.55 -13.43 6.61
CA VAL A 205 5.15 -13.17 6.92
C VAL A 205 4.60 -14.23 7.89
N ALA A 206 4.85 -15.52 7.62
CA ALA A 206 4.41 -16.60 8.50
C ALA A 206 4.97 -16.42 9.91
N LEU A 207 6.27 -16.12 10.05
CA LEU A 207 6.90 -15.85 11.33
C LEU A 207 6.28 -14.65 12.05
N HIS A 208 6.02 -13.56 11.33
CA HIS A 208 5.35 -12.38 11.90
C HIS A 208 3.95 -12.73 12.44
N LEU A 209 3.16 -13.51 11.69
CA LEU A 209 1.81 -13.89 12.06
C LEU A 209 1.74 -14.82 13.30
N THR A 210 2.85 -15.45 13.71
CA THR A 210 2.87 -16.23 14.96
C THR A 210 2.74 -15.35 16.21
N GLY A 211 3.23 -14.11 16.13
CA GLY A 211 3.26 -13.18 17.27
C GLY A 211 2.17 -12.11 17.20
N LYS A 212 1.76 -11.73 16.01
CA LYS A 212 0.86 -10.59 15.82
C LYS A 212 0.05 -10.70 14.54
N ARG A 213 -1.25 -10.47 14.64
CA ARG A 213 -2.13 -10.31 13.48
C ARG A 213 -2.11 -8.87 13.02
N THR A 214 -1.60 -8.63 11.83
CA THR A 214 -1.58 -7.30 11.21
C THR A 214 -2.63 -7.22 10.10
N ARG A 215 -3.19 -6.02 9.94
CA ARG A 215 -4.28 -5.75 9.01
C ARG A 215 -3.92 -4.56 8.14
N PHE A 216 -4.46 -4.55 6.93
CA PHE A 216 -4.50 -3.33 6.14
C PHE A 216 -5.58 -2.40 6.70
N PHE A 217 -5.23 -1.15 6.88
CA PHE A 217 -6.16 -0.07 7.14
C PHE A 217 -6.63 0.49 5.81
N ASN A 218 -7.94 0.55 5.58
CA ASN A 218 -8.50 1.02 4.32
C ASN A 218 -9.37 2.24 4.57
N ILE A 219 -9.28 3.23 3.69
CA ILE A 219 -10.08 4.44 3.68
C ILE A 219 -11.00 4.37 2.46
N VAL A 220 -12.31 4.48 2.70
CA VAL A 220 -13.34 4.63 1.65
C VAL A 220 -13.90 6.04 1.75
N MET A 221 -13.94 6.73 0.64
CA MET A 221 -14.49 8.08 0.56
C MET A 221 -15.54 8.17 -0.55
N SER A 222 -16.63 8.87 -0.27
CA SER A 222 -17.64 9.26 -1.25
C SER A 222 -17.50 10.75 -1.51
N LEU A 223 -17.42 11.11 -2.77
CA LEU A 223 -17.17 12.47 -3.25
C LEU A 223 -18.25 12.88 -4.25
N SER A 224 -18.79 14.09 -4.11
CA SER A 224 -19.67 14.71 -5.09
C SER A 224 -19.00 15.90 -5.75
N ARG A 225 -19.04 15.99 -7.09
CA ARG A 225 -18.53 17.15 -7.80
C ARG A 225 -19.38 18.38 -7.53
N LYS A 226 -18.73 19.48 -7.15
CA LYS A 226 -19.37 20.80 -6.94
C LYS A 226 -19.82 21.45 -8.24
#